data_594eebf4e1b67b52af7a8304099a1ea2
#
_entry.id   594eebf4e1b67b52af7a8304099a1ea2
#
_cell.length_a   1.000
_cell.length_b   1.000
_cell.length_c   1.000
_cell.angle_alpha   90.00
_cell.angle_beta   90.00
_cell.angle_gamma   90.00
#
_symmetry.space_group_name_H-M   'P 1'
#
loop_
_entity.id
_entity.type
_entity.pdbx_description
1 polymer ?
#
loop_
_entity_poly.entity_id
_entity_poly.type
_entity_poly.pdbx_seq_one_letter_code
_entity_poly.pdbx_strand_id
1 'polypeptide(L)'
;TRIRAFEPEHPLIWLKGLWHTAMESISLKEANQELHRSIDTSEDDKPHEAQMVSVIDPHLTHTLFEEAGNNPRFAGIRLGAVVEHVNRGEQTQFAAATFQLPDGHNRRNPTHKGTMVLSFRGTDDSLIGWKEDFNMAFQYPVPAQRAASAYLDTVARLWDGPIVLVGHSKGGNLAIYAAMNADAKVQNRIRHIYSLDGPGFPSEIVTSPAYRRIQPKVTKIVPSSSIVGMIFETPEPCRVVSSDSDGIMQHSAFTWLVDGDQFVTEPDLSSSSQLFNEELNHWVGALTPEQRERAVDALFTVLHSNGATTFSEVMSNFPASIPSMLGAFVGLTPEDRRHLAEAVPILIKAATAKHKTDSANAKAAADADEPNGTPATEQKNEPNDKPTDV
;
A
#
# COMPACT_ATOMS: atom_id res chain seq x y z
N THR A 1 -23.83 5.90 13.26
CA THR A 1 -22.35 5.80 13.24
C THR A 1 -21.78 6.83 14.19
N ARG A 2 -21.04 6.40 15.22
CA ARG A 2 -20.45 7.27 16.26
C ARG A 2 -19.07 7.82 15.90
N ILE A 3 -18.57 7.51 14.71
CA ILE A 3 -17.31 8.04 14.18
C ILE A 3 -17.68 9.25 13.34
N ARG A 4 -17.30 10.45 13.77
CA ARG A 4 -17.51 11.67 12.99
C ARG A 4 -16.32 11.90 12.07
N ALA A 5 -16.60 12.24 10.82
CA ALA A 5 -15.60 12.65 9.87
C ALA A 5 -14.88 13.94 10.34
N PHE A 6 -13.60 13.97 10.14
CA PHE A 6 -12.73 15.09 10.48
C PHE A 6 -12.58 15.99 9.24
N GLU A 7 -13.02 17.24 9.33
CA GLU A 7 -12.87 18.23 8.25
C GLU A 7 -11.75 19.23 8.60
N PRO A 8 -10.62 19.22 7.87
CA PRO A 8 -9.47 20.07 8.18
C PRO A 8 -9.67 21.57 7.85
N GLU A 9 -10.70 21.94 7.09
CA GLU A 9 -10.84 23.27 6.51
C GLU A 9 -11.53 24.33 7.40
N HIS A 10 -12.11 23.95 8.54
CA HIS A 10 -12.75 24.91 9.46
C HIS A 10 -12.18 24.87 10.87
N PRO A 11 -11.18 25.74 11.20
CA PRO A 11 -10.42 25.65 12.45
C PRO A 11 -11.25 25.81 13.74
N LEU A 12 -12.42 26.44 13.71
CA LEU A 12 -13.26 26.64 14.91
C LEU A 12 -14.28 25.54 15.15
N ILE A 13 -14.85 24.94 14.11
CA ILE A 13 -15.68 23.74 14.18
C ILE A 13 -14.81 22.54 14.55
N TRP A 14 -13.61 22.54 14.09
CA TRP A 14 -12.51 21.66 14.32
C TRP A 14 -12.12 21.50 15.80
N LEU A 15 -11.94 22.59 16.55
CA LEU A 15 -11.62 22.52 17.98
C LEU A 15 -12.71 21.86 18.83
N LYS A 16 -14.00 22.04 18.50
CA LYS A 16 -15.11 21.37 19.19
C LYS A 16 -15.28 19.89 18.75
N GLY A 17 -15.06 19.59 17.46
CA GLY A 17 -15.12 18.23 16.94
C GLY A 17 -13.97 17.33 17.42
N LEU A 18 -12.77 17.91 17.55
CA LEU A 18 -11.57 17.22 17.99
C LEU A 18 -11.63 16.70 19.43
N TRP A 19 -12.19 17.44 20.36
CA TRP A 19 -12.38 16.96 21.72
C TRP A 19 -13.29 15.72 21.77
N HIS A 20 -14.31 15.69 20.92
CA HIS A 20 -15.22 14.55 20.81
C HIS A 20 -14.59 13.39 20.05
N THR A 21 -13.88 13.61 18.92
CA THR A 21 -13.31 12.54 18.10
C THR A 21 -12.10 11.85 18.74
N ALA A 22 -11.27 12.56 19.48
CA ALA A 22 -10.16 11.95 20.23
C ALA A 22 -10.64 11.12 21.43
N MET A 23 -11.83 11.39 21.92
CA MET A 23 -12.48 10.67 23.03
C MET A 23 -13.46 9.59 22.54
N GLU A 24 -13.96 9.67 21.30
CA GLU A 24 -14.92 8.73 20.73
C GLU A 24 -14.21 7.74 19.81
N SER A 25 -13.40 6.88 20.36
CA SER A 25 -12.89 5.70 19.67
C SER A 25 -13.72 4.47 20.06
N ILE A 26 -13.90 3.56 19.11
CA ILE A 26 -14.52 2.26 19.34
C ILE A 26 -13.51 1.15 19.14
N SER A 27 -13.67 0.00 19.81
CA SER A 27 -12.82 -1.16 19.55
C SER A 27 -13.15 -1.76 18.18
N LEU A 28 -12.17 -2.48 17.57
CA LEU A 28 -12.44 -3.21 16.33
C LEU A 28 -13.60 -4.19 16.50
N LYS A 29 -13.74 -4.80 17.68
CA LYS A 29 -14.88 -5.66 18.01
C LYS A 29 -16.21 -4.91 17.94
N GLU A 30 -16.30 -3.73 18.55
CA GLU A 30 -17.52 -2.90 18.51
C GLU A 30 -17.81 -2.40 17.10
N ALA A 31 -16.75 -2.00 16.35
CA ALA A 31 -16.88 -1.57 14.97
C ALA A 31 -17.42 -2.69 14.06
N ASN A 32 -16.93 -3.92 14.24
CA ASN A 32 -17.42 -5.09 13.52
C ASN A 32 -18.89 -5.38 13.83
N GLN A 33 -19.28 -5.33 15.10
CA GLN A 33 -20.68 -5.51 15.51
C GLN A 33 -21.62 -4.43 14.92
N GLU A 34 -21.19 -3.18 14.86
CA GLU A 34 -21.96 -2.10 14.22
C GLU A 34 -22.08 -2.30 12.71
N LEU A 35 -21.02 -2.78 12.04
CA LEU A 35 -21.06 -3.09 10.62
C LEU A 35 -22.11 -4.16 10.32
N HIS A 36 -22.13 -5.27 11.05
CA HIS A 36 -23.14 -6.32 10.90
C HIS A 36 -24.57 -5.79 11.13
N ARG A 37 -24.79 -4.99 12.16
CA ARG A 37 -26.11 -4.39 12.40
C ARG A 37 -26.56 -3.47 11.26
N SER A 38 -25.64 -2.71 10.65
CA SER A 38 -25.98 -1.82 9.55
C SER A 38 -26.33 -2.58 8.27
N ILE A 39 -25.73 -3.74 8.04
CA ILE A 39 -26.05 -4.62 6.90
C ILE A 39 -27.42 -5.26 7.10
N ASP A 40 -27.72 -5.78 8.30
CA ASP A 40 -29.00 -6.43 8.62
C ASP A 40 -30.22 -5.49 8.58
N THR A 41 -30.01 -4.19 8.78
CA THR A 41 -31.11 -3.18 8.76
C THR A 41 -31.36 -2.58 7.38
N SER A 42 -30.50 -2.83 6.40
CA SER A 42 -30.62 -2.31 5.03
C SER A 42 -31.22 -3.34 4.07
N GLU A 43 -32.47 -3.80 4.33
CA GLU A 43 -33.17 -4.68 3.37
C GLU A 43 -33.44 -4.00 2.00
N ASP A 44 -33.40 -2.66 1.91
CA ASP A 44 -33.61 -1.89 0.67
C ASP A 44 -32.34 -1.34 0.02
N ASP A 45 -31.20 -1.31 0.72
CA ASP A 45 -29.90 -0.92 0.16
C ASP A 45 -28.99 -2.16 0.07
N LYS A 46 -29.25 -3.02 -0.91
CA LYS A 46 -28.16 -3.87 -1.38
C LYS A 46 -27.02 -2.92 -1.75
N PRO A 47 -25.83 -3.05 -1.13
CA PRO A 47 -24.69 -2.32 -1.62
C PRO A 47 -24.68 -2.59 -3.11
N HIS A 48 -24.69 -1.54 -3.94
CA HIS A 48 -24.38 -1.70 -5.34
C HIS A 48 -23.07 -2.49 -5.33
N GLU A 49 -23.18 -3.77 -5.68
CA GLU A 49 -22.06 -4.56 -6.15
C GLU A 49 -21.57 -3.85 -7.41
N ALA A 50 -20.96 -2.70 -7.24
CA ALA A 50 -20.00 -2.19 -8.19
C ALA A 50 -18.98 -3.31 -8.23
N GLN A 51 -18.99 -4.06 -9.32
CA GLN A 51 -17.96 -5.04 -9.68
C GLN A 51 -16.64 -4.28 -9.73
N MET A 52 -16.07 -4.05 -8.55
CA MET A 52 -14.79 -3.40 -8.41
C MET A 52 -13.75 -4.47 -8.69
N VAL A 53 -13.27 -4.51 -9.93
CA VAL A 53 -11.92 -5.01 -10.20
C VAL A 53 -10.97 -4.00 -9.58
N SER A 54 -10.97 -3.91 -8.29
CA SER A 54 -10.07 -3.08 -7.52
C SER A 54 -8.80 -3.88 -7.28
N VAL A 55 -7.64 -3.21 -7.32
CA VAL A 55 -6.39 -3.77 -6.79
C VAL A 55 -6.56 -4.22 -5.32
N ILE A 56 -7.59 -3.73 -4.67
CA ILE A 56 -8.03 -4.14 -3.33
C ILE A 56 -9.41 -4.79 -3.47
N ASP A 57 -9.48 -6.10 -3.19
CA ASP A 57 -10.73 -6.84 -3.17
C ASP A 57 -11.60 -6.41 -1.96
N PRO A 58 -12.81 -5.88 -2.18
CA PRO A 58 -13.70 -5.48 -1.09
C PRO A 58 -14.10 -6.64 -0.18
N HIS A 59 -14.26 -7.86 -0.72
CA HIS A 59 -14.61 -9.05 0.07
C HIS A 59 -13.46 -9.43 0.99
N LEU A 60 -12.22 -9.44 0.50
CA LEU A 60 -11.05 -9.71 1.34
C LEU A 60 -10.86 -8.64 2.41
N THR A 61 -11.11 -7.37 2.08
CA THR A 61 -11.05 -6.26 3.04
C THR A 61 -12.08 -6.43 4.15
N HIS A 62 -13.33 -6.80 3.79
CA HIS A 62 -14.39 -7.07 4.76
C HIS A 62 -14.03 -8.26 5.65
N THR A 63 -13.60 -9.37 5.05
CA THR A 63 -13.20 -10.58 5.77
C THR A 63 -12.05 -10.30 6.75
N LEU A 64 -11.01 -9.56 6.31
CA LEU A 64 -9.91 -9.17 7.19
C LEU A 64 -10.38 -8.32 8.37
N PHE A 65 -11.30 -7.37 8.14
CA PHE A 65 -11.85 -6.53 9.19
C PHE A 65 -12.68 -7.36 10.19
N GLU A 66 -13.48 -8.28 9.71
CA GLU A 66 -14.28 -9.20 10.53
C GLU A 66 -13.36 -10.12 11.37
N GLU A 67 -12.38 -10.74 10.74
CA GLU A 67 -11.36 -11.57 11.40
C GLU A 67 -10.62 -10.79 12.48
N ALA A 68 -10.17 -9.57 12.19
CA ALA A 68 -9.50 -8.71 13.17
C ALA A 68 -10.42 -8.33 14.34
N GLY A 69 -11.71 -8.05 14.09
CA GLY A 69 -12.71 -7.74 15.11
C GLY A 69 -13.03 -8.92 16.03
N ASN A 70 -12.93 -10.14 15.51
CA ASN A 70 -13.20 -11.38 16.24
C ASN A 70 -11.95 -11.96 16.92
N ASN A 71 -10.75 -11.60 16.47
CA ASN A 71 -9.51 -12.13 17.01
C ASN A 71 -9.15 -11.46 18.35
N PRO A 72 -8.95 -12.22 19.45
CA PRO A 72 -8.61 -11.65 20.75
C PRO A 72 -7.35 -10.77 20.77
N ARG A 73 -6.41 -10.97 19.84
CA ARG A 73 -5.19 -10.15 19.70
C ARG A 73 -5.49 -8.74 19.21
N PHE A 74 -6.48 -8.58 18.32
CA PHE A 74 -6.76 -7.33 17.63
C PHE A 74 -8.08 -6.67 18.05
N ALA A 75 -9.04 -7.44 18.55
CA ALA A 75 -10.38 -7.01 18.93
C ALA A 75 -10.43 -5.78 19.84
N GLY A 76 -9.42 -5.64 20.72
CA GLY A 76 -9.31 -4.52 21.66
C GLY A 76 -8.62 -3.27 21.11
N ILE A 77 -8.09 -3.29 19.88
CA ILE A 77 -7.52 -2.11 19.22
C ILE A 77 -8.62 -1.08 19.04
N ARG A 78 -8.34 0.18 19.39
CA ARG A 78 -9.34 1.24 19.31
C ARG A 78 -9.16 2.04 18.02
N LEU A 79 -10.20 2.09 17.22
CA LEU A 79 -10.31 2.84 15.98
C LEU A 79 -10.94 4.21 16.26
N GLY A 80 -10.34 5.28 15.72
CA GLY A 80 -10.84 6.64 15.89
C GLY A 80 -10.33 7.60 14.83
N ALA A 81 -10.69 8.87 14.96
CA ALA A 81 -10.27 9.98 14.09
C ALA A 81 -10.32 9.65 12.58
N VAL A 82 -11.36 8.92 12.17
CA VAL A 82 -11.56 8.57 10.76
C VAL A 82 -11.90 9.81 9.95
N VAL A 83 -11.14 10.00 8.86
CA VAL A 83 -11.34 11.09 7.91
C VAL A 83 -11.39 10.53 6.50
N GLU A 84 -12.30 11.06 5.71
CA GLU A 84 -12.36 10.83 4.28
C GLU A 84 -12.72 12.13 3.58
N HIS A 85 -11.90 12.55 2.64
CA HIS A 85 -12.07 13.78 1.87
C HIS A 85 -11.76 13.53 0.41
N VAL A 86 -12.76 13.76 -0.45
CA VAL A 86 -12.64 13.70 -1.91
C VAL A 86 -13.07 15.03 -2.47
N ASN A 87 -12.15 15.75 -3.14
CA ASN A 87 -12.43 17.01 -3.80
C ASN A 87 -12.08 16.92 -5.29
N ARG A 88 -13.12 16.89 -6.14
CA ARG A 88 -12.96 16.78 -7.60
C ARG A 88 -12.30 18.02 -8.20
N GLY A 89 -12.58 19.22 -7.65
CA GLY A 89 -12.03 20.48 -8.15
C GLY A 89 -10.52 20.61 -7.90
N GLU A 90 -10.06 20.12 -6.76
CA GLU A 90 -8.65 20.10 -6.36
C GLU A 90 -7.94 18.81 -6.76
N GLN A 91 -8.65 17.87 -7.37
CA GLN A 91 -8.14 16.53 -7.71
C GLN A 91 -7.51 15.83 -6.49
N THR A 92 -8.19 15.93 -5.34
CA THR A 92 -7.69 15.41 -4.06
C THR A 92 -8.50 14.21 -3.61
N GLN A 93 -7.80 13.16 -3.20
CA GLN A 93 -8.35 12.04 -2.47
C GLN A 93 -7.49 11.75 -1.26
N PHE A 94 -8.05 11.97 -0.07
CA PHE A 94 -7.39 11.72 1.20
C PHE A 94 -8.29 10.93 2.15
N ALA A 95 -7.75 9.87 2.76
CA ALA A 95 -8.41 9.20 3.86
C ALA A 95 -7.38 8.71 4.88
N ALA A 96 -7.73 8.81 6.16
CA ALA A 96 -6.88 8.36 7.26
C ALA A 96 -7.71 7.93 8.47
N ALA A 97 -7.10 7.10 9.30
CA ALA A 97 -7.68 6.67 10.58
C ALA A 97 -6.58 6.50 11.62
N THR A 98 -6.94 6.57 12.91
CA THR A 98 -6.04 6.20 14.00
C THR A 98 -6.43 4.85 14.58
N PHE A 99 -5.41 4.07 14.96
CA PHE A 99 -5.55 2.83 15.71
C PHE A 99 -4.70 2.94 16.98
N GLN A 100 -5.34 2.93 18.13
CA GLN A 100 -4.64 2.89 19.40
C GLN A 100 -4.38 1.45 19.81
N LEU A 101 -3.11 1.07 19.78
CA LEU A 101 -2.66 -0.23 20.26
C LEU A 101 -2.59 -0.21 21.78
N PRO A 102 -3.16 -1.22 22.47
CA PRO A 102 -3.01 -1.34 23.91
C PRO A 102 -1.55 -1.62 24.28
N ASP A 103 -1.14 -1.14 25.44
CA ASP A 103 0.20 -1.40 25.98
C ASP A 103 0.28 -2.88 26.45
N GLY A 104 0.81 -3.76 25.59
CA GLY A 104 0.77 -5.20 25.78
C GLY A 104 1.58 -5.72 26.96
N HIS A 105 2.48 -4.92 27.57
CA HIS A 105 3.48 -5.42 28.50
C HIS A 105 3.64 -4.66 29.82
N ASN A 106 2.91 -3.57 30.05
CA ASN A 106 3.15 -2.77 31.25
C ASN A 106 1.89 -2.52 32.09
N ARG A 107 1.25 -3.60 32.58
CA ARG A 107 0.21 -3.53 33.63
C ARG A 107 0.66 -2.81 34.90
N ARG A 108 1.98 -2.54 35.05
CA ARG A 108 2.56 -1.89 36.22
C ARG A 108 2.74 -0.38 36.08
N ASN A 109 2.56 0.20 34.90
CA ASN A 109 2.67 1.64 34.70
C ASN A 109 1.42 2.22 34.01
N PRO A 110 0.44 2.71 34.80
CA PRO A 110 -0.81 3.27 34.25
C PRO A 110 -0.62 4.58 33.46
N THR A 111 0.58 5.13 33.40
CA THR A 111 0.90 6.33 32.62
C THR A 111 1.27 6.03 31.17
N HIS A 112 1.49 4.77 30.78
CA HIS A 112 1.73 4.41 29.39
C HIS A 112 0.42 4.29 28.61
N LYS A 113 0.21 5.22 27.70
CA LYS A 113 -1.01 5.33 26.88
C LYS A 113 -1.06 4.35 25.68
N GLY A 114 -0.08 3.46 25.53
CA GLY A 114 0.08 2.60 24.35
C GLY A 114 0.69 3.35 23.17
N THR A 115 0.53 2.82 21.95
CA THR A 115 1.04 3.42 20.72
C THR A 115 -0.11 3.83 19.83
N MET A 116 -0.05 5.04 19.29
CA MET A 116 -0.99 5.53 18.27
C MET A 116 -0.45 5.22 16.89
N VAL A 117 -1.16 4.42 16.12
CA VAL A 117 -0.88 4.17 14.71
C VAL A 117 -1.77 5.07 13.87
N LEU A 118 -1.17 5.89 13.00
CA LEU A 118 -1.88 6.65 11.99
C LEU A 118 -1.77 5.91 10.67
N SER A 119 -2.89 5.47 10.16
CA SER A 119 -2.98 4.75 8.88
C SER A 119 -3.50 5.70 7.81
N PHE A 120 -2.72 5.86 6.75
CA PHE A 120 -3.08 6.62 5.55
C PHE A 120 -3.52 5.64 4.46
N ARG A 121 -4.73 5.83 3.95
CA ARG A 121 -5.25 5.02 2.85
C ARG A 121 -4.56 5.42 1.55
N GLY A 122 -4.27 4.45 0.72
CA GLY A 122 -3.86 4.64 -0.67
C GLY A 122 -5.01 5.12 -1.55
N THR A 123 -4.75 5.15 -2.84
CA THR A 123 -5.74 5.52 -3.85
C THR A 123 -6.83 4.45 -3.91
N ASP A 124 -8.08 4.89 -4.02
CA ASP A 124 -9.19 4.01 -4.38
C ASP A 124 -9.20 3.76 -5.90
N ASP A 125 -10.28 3.15 -6.39
CA ASP A 125 -10.40 2.85 -7.83
C ASP A 125 -10.73 4.08 -8.69
N SER A 126 -10.92 5.28 -8.10
CA SER A 126 -11.30 6.48 -8.87
C SER A 126 -10.16 6.99 -9.75
N LEU A 127 -10.47 7.36 -11.00
CA LEU A 127 -9.50 7.98 -11.90
C LEU A 127 -8.97 9.32 -11.36
N ILE A 128 -9.72 9.99 -10.47
CA ILE A 128 -9.27 11.22 -9.80
C ILE A 128 -8.13 10.92 -8.84
N GLY A 129 -8.27 9.85 -8.04
CA GLY A 129 -7.21 9.41 -7.13
C GLY A 129 -5.95 9.01 -7.89
N TRP A 130 -6.11 8.22 -8.95
CA TRP A 130 -5.00 7.81 -9.82
C TRP A 130 -4.33 9.02 -10.49
N LYS A 131 -5.12 10.02 -10.93
CA LYS A 131 -4.55 11.25 -11.49
C LYS A 131 -3.72 12.01 -10.45
N GLU A 132 -4.16 12.11 -9.19
CA GLU A 132 -3.38 12.73 -8.12
C GLU A 132 -2.04 12.00 -7.90
N ASP A 133 -2.03 10.66 -8.01
CA ASP A 133 -0.79 9.87 -7.89
C ASP A 133 0.19 10.20 -9.02
N PHE A 134 -0.29 10.27 -10.25
CA PHE A 134 0.54 10.67 -11.40
C PHE A 134 0.99 12.13 -11.31
N ASN A 135 0.18 13.02 -10.72
CA ASN A 135 0.55 14.41 -10.52
C ASN A 135 1.79 14.56 -9.61
N MET A 136 2.09 13.58 -8.74
CA MET A 136 3.34 13.58 -7.97
C MET A 136 4.60 13.64 -8.82
N ALA A 137 4.52 13.34 -10.13
CA ALA A 137 5.64 13.46 -11.06
C ALA A 137 6.07 14.91 -11.35
N PHE A 138 5.19 15.89 -11.14
CA PHE A 138 5.46 17.30 -11.44
C PHE A 138 4.96 18.27 -10.37
N GLN A 139 4.05 17.83 -9.49
CA GLN A 139 3.49 18.64 -8.41
C GLN A 139 3.99 18.14 -7.05
N TYR A 140 4.68 18.98 -6.32
CA TYR A 140 5.12 18.69 -4.97
C TYR A 140 4.98 19.93 -4.07
N PRO A 141 4.28 19.80 -2.94
CA PRO A 141 3.44 18.67 -2.55
C PRO A 141 2.09 18.64 -3.27
N VAL A 142 1.53 17.42 -3.45
CA VAL A 142 0.13 17.25 -3.86
C VAL A 142 -0.82 17.56 -2.69
N PRO A 143 -2.11 17.86 -2.94
CA PRO A 143 -3.08 18.18 -1.89
C PRO A 143 -3.17 17.13 -0.78
N ALA A 144 -3.21 15.82 -1.12
CA ALA A 144 -3.26 14.75 -0.13
C ALA A 144 -2.05 14.72 0.81
N GLN A 145 -0.85 15.07 0.33
CA GLN A 145 0.34 15.19 1.17
C GLN A 145 0.19 16.30 2.21
N ARG A 146 -0.35 17.45 1.82
CA ARG A 146 -0.64 18.54 2.78
C ARG A 146 -1.68 18.12 3.82
N ALA A 147 -2.74 17.42 3.37
CA ALA A 147 -3.77 16.87 4.27
C ALA A 147 -3.18 15.86 5.27
N ALA A 148 -2.26 15.00 4.84
CA ALA A 148 -1.57 14.04 5.71
C ALA A 148 -0.72 14.72 6.80
N SER A 149 0.01 15.79 6.46
CA SER A 149 0.72 16.62 7.47
C SER A 149 -0.24 17.25 8.46
N ALA A 150 -1.31 17.89 8.01
CA ALA A 150 -2.30 18.51 8.88
C ALA A 150 -2.99 17.50 9.80
N TYR A 151 -3.25 16.29 9.29
CA TYR A 151 -3.81 15.20 10.07
C TYR A 151 -2.85 14.73 11.17
N LEU A 152 -1.58 14.49 10.84
CA LEU A 152 -0.55 14.12 11.84
C LEU A 152 -0.41 15.21 12.92
N ASP A 153 -0.29 16.46 12.53
CA ASP A 153 -0.15 17.58 13.46
C ASP A 153 -1.33 17.67 14.43
N THR A 154 -2.51 17.41 13.93
CA THR A 154 -3.72 17.40 14.73
C THR A 154 -3.75 16.27 15.74
N VAL A 155 -3.52 15.04 15.28
CA VAL A 155 -3.47 13.88 16.17
C VAL A 155 -2.36 14.06 17.21
N ALA A 156 -1.20 14.58 16.79
CA ALA A 156 -0.05 14.81 17.68
C ALA A 156 -0.30 15.84 18.79
N ARG A 157 -1.23 16.78 18.61
CA ARG A 157 -1.66 17.73 19.67
C ARG A 157 -2.53 17.06 20.73
N LEU A 158 -3.26 16.01 20.35
CA LEU A 158 -4.18 15.28 21.23
C LEU A 158 -3.55 14.05 21.88
N TRP A 159 -2.51 13.54 21.26
CA TRP A 159 -1.78 12.36 21.69
C TRP A 159 -0.33 12.70 22.00
N ASP A 160 0.11 12.47 23.22
CA ASP A 160 1.48 12.78 23.70
C ASP A 160 2.40 11.55 23.74
N GLY A 161 1.87 10.35 23.47
CA GLY A 161 2.60 9.07 23.46
C GLY A 161 3.34 8.78 22.15
N PRO A 162 3.89 7.55 22.03
CA PRO A 162 4.53 7.06 20.80
C PRO A 162 3.57 7.05 19.62
N ILE A 163 4.12 7.30 18.43
CA ILE A 163 3.40 7.33 17.15
C ILE A 163 4.08 6.37 16.18
N VAL A 164 3.28 5.64 15.41
CA VAL A 164 3.68 4.87 14.24
C VAL A 164 2.86 5.37 13.06
N LEU A 165 3.49 5.55 11.92
CA LEU A 165 2.81 5.92 10.68
C LEU A 165 2.83 4.71 9.74
N VAL A 166 1.74 4.46 9.04
CA VAL A 166 1.63 3.37 8.10
C VAL A 166 0.75 3.75 6.92
N GLY A 167 1.07 3.25 5.75
CA GLY A 167 0.21 3.37 4.59
C GLY A 167 0.64 2.43 3.48
N HIS A 168 -0.33 2.05 2.66
CA HIS A 168 -0.14 1.24 1.46
C HIS A 168 -0.28 2.14 0.24
N SER A 169 0.47 1.88 -0.83
CA SER A 169 0.40 2.65 -2.07
C SER A 169 0.69 4.15 -1.82
N LYS A 170 -0.11 5.07 -2.36
CA LYS A 170 -0.06 6.50 -2.05
C LYS A 170 0.01 6.75 -0.53
N GLY A 171 -0.72 5.98 0.27
CA GLY A 171 -0.71 6.11 1.74
C GLY A 171 0.69 5.95 2.36
N GLY A 172 1.55 5.10 1.78
CA GLY A 172 2.95 4.96 2.20
C GLY A 172 3.76 6.24 1.96
N ASN A 173 3.58 6.87 0.80
CA ASN A 173 4.16 8.18 0.50
C ASN A 173 3.63 9.28 1.45
N LEU A 174 2.31 9.29 1.71
CA LEU A 174 1.68 10.24 2.63
C LEU A 174 2.25 10.11 4.06
N ALA A 175 2.48 8.88 4.54
CA ALA A 175 3.07 8.61 5.85
C ALA A 175 4.49 9.21 5.97
N ILE A 176 5.33 9.00 4.95
CA ILE A 176 6.69 9.56 4.90
C ILE A 176 6.62 11.09 4.81
N TYR A 177 5.77 11.64 3.94
CA TYR A 177 5.62 13.08 3.78
C TYR A 177 5.19 13.76 5.09
N ALA A 178 4.18 13.23 5.76
CA ALA A 178 3.70 13.76 7.04
C ALA A 178 4.82 13.75 8.11
N ALA A 179 5.57 12.66 8.22
CA ALA A 179 6.70 12.55 9.15
C ALA A 179 7.81 13.55 8.85
N MET A 180 8.16 13.73 7.58
CA MET A 180 9.23 14.62 7.14
C MET A 180 8.93 16.08 7.47
N ASN A 181 7.67 16.49 7.36
CA ASN A 181 7.22 17.87 7.57
C ASN A 181 6.72 18.15 8.99
N ALA A 182 6.70 17.16 9.87
CA ALA A 182 6.30 17.34 11.27
C ALA A 182 7.37 18.11 12.07
N ASP A 183 6.93 18.82 13.12
CA ASP A 183 7.82 19.44 14.09
C ASP A 183 8.77 18.43 14.75
N ALA A 184 9.96 18.86 15.13
CA ALA A 184 10.98 18.01 15.77
C ALA A 184 10.45 17.26 17.01
N LYS A 185 9.56 17.91 17.80
CA LYS A 185 8.92 17.28 18.96
C LYS A 185 8.01 16.10 18.55
N VAL A 186 7.31 16.23 17.44
CA VAL A 186 6.45 15.18 16.87
C VAL A 186 7.34 14.09 16.27
N GLN A 187 8.35 14.47 15.47
CA GLN A 187 9.31 13.52 14.90
C GLN A 187 9.98 12.62 15.95
N ASN A 188 10.32 13.18 17.13
CA ASN A 188 10.92 12.40 18.23
C ASN A 188 9.97 11.35 18.81
N ARG A 189 8.67 11.51 18.68
CA ARG A 189 7.65 10.54 19.10
C ARG A 189 7.34 9.49 18.05
N ILE A 190 7.66 9.75 16.78
CA ILE A 190 7.53 8.77 15.71
C ILE A 190 8.57 7.68 15.92
N ARG A 191 8.09 6.45 16.16
CA ARG A 191 8.91 5.26 16.37
C ARG A 191 9.27 4.58 15.08
N HIS A 192 8.28 4.41 14.20
CA HIS A 192 8.40 3.76 12.91
C HIS A 192 7.49 4.40 11.86
N ILE A 193 7.88 4.27 10.61
CA ILE A 193 7.11 4.65 9.42
C ILE A 193 7.14 3.43 8.49
N TYR A 194 5.98 2.83 8.25
CA TYR A 194 5.85 1.70 7.33
C TYR A 194 5.24 2.17 6.02
N SER A 195 5.98 2.01 4.93
CA SER A 195 5.52 2.26 3.56
C SER A 195 5.38 0.91 2.85
N LEU A 196 4.14 0.50 2.62
CA LEU A 196 3.81 -0.75 1.96
C LEU A 196 3.59 -0.45 0.48
N ASP A 197 4.53 -0.81 -0.35
CA ASP A 197 4.56 -0.57 -1.80
C ASP A 197 4.17 0.86 -2.22
N GLY A 198 4.57 1.85 -1.39
CA GLY A 198 4.33 3.26 -1.66
C GLY A 198 5.39 3.86 -2.57
N PRO A 199 5.04 4.79 -3.48
CA PRO A 199 6.01 5.48 -4.32
C PRO A 199 6.98 6.31 -3.50
N GLY A 200 8.18 6.53 -4.03
CA GLY A 200 9.22 7.38 -3.44
C GLY A 200 8.96 8.87 -3.62
N PHE A 201 10.06 9.63 -3.70
CA PHE A 201 10.03 11.08 -3.85
C PHE A 201 11.05 11.53 -4.90
N PRO A 202 10.89 12.74 -5.49
CA PRO A 202 11.91 13.32 -6.35
C PRO A 202 13.29 13.42 -5.67
N SER A 203 14.37 13.34 -6.45
CA SER A 203 15.77 13.35 -5.96
C SER A 203 16.10 14.51 -5.03
N GLU A 204 15.57 15.71 -5.29
CA GLU A 204 15.77 16.88 -4.46
C GLU A 204 15.13 16.76 -3.08
N ILE A 205 14.08 15.95 -2.96
CA ILE A 205 13.38 15.71 -1.70
C ILE A 205 14.12 14.68 -0.85
N VAL A 206 14.51 13.54 -1.43
CA VAL A 206 15.21 12.48 -0.69
C VAL A 206 16.60 12.92 -0.23
N THR A 207 17.21 13.87 -0.90
CA THR A 207 18.49 14.47 -0.48
C THR A 207 18.34 15.57 0.56
N SER A 208 17.12 16.04 0.84
CA SER A 208 16.85 17.12 1.80
C SER A 208 17.19 16.72 3.25
N PRO A 209 17.59 17.71 4.10
CA PRO A 209 17.80 17.45 5.53
C PRO A 209 16.53 16.94 6.24
N ALA A 210 15.35 17.34 5.77
CA ALA A 210 14.07 16.91 6.33
C ALA A 210 13.85 15.42 6.13
N TYR A 211 14.07 14.91 4.91
CA TYR A 211 13.96 13.48 4.59
C TYR A 211 14.99 12.65 5.37
N ARG A 212 16.26 13.07 5.36
CA ARG A 212 17.35 12.35 6.03
C ARG A 212 17.12 12.17 7.53
N ARG A 213 16.41 13.10 8.19
CA ARG A 213 16.07 12.98 9.62
C ARG A 213 15.13 11.82 9.90
N ILE A 214 14.19 11.54 9.00
CA ILE A 214 13.17 10.49 9.21
C ILE A 214 13.52 9.18 8.52
N GLN A 215 14.42 9.19 7.54
CA GLN A 215 14.83 8.02 6.78
C GLN A 215 15.21 6.81 7.65
N PRO A 216 15.98 6.93 8.76
CA PRO A 216 16.29 5.79 9.63
C PRO A 216 15.09 5.15 10.32
N LYS A 217 13.92 5.79 10.27
CA LYS A 217 12.66 5.29 10.85
C LYS A 217 11.77 4.63 9.80
N VAL A 218 12.12 4.75 8.53
CA VAL A 218 11.33 4.21 7.42
C VAL A 218 11.67 2.74 7.22
N THR A 219 10.64 1.92 7.16
CA THR A 219 10.69 0.55 6.68
C THR A 219 9.81 0.46 5.45
N LYS A 220 10.43 0.26 4.30
CA LYS A 220 9.73 0.06 3.05
C LYS A 220 9.60 -1.44 2.77
N ILE A 221 8.39 -1.88 2.47
CA ILE A 221 8.09 -3.27 2.11
C ILE A 221 7.47 -3.25 0.72
N VAL A 222 8.02 -4.03 -0.19
CA VAL A 222 7.59 -4.07 -1.60
C VAL A 222 7.50 -5.52 -2.06
N PRO A 223 6.56 -5.88 -2.95
CA PRO A 223 6.55 -7.20 -3.55
C PRO A 223 7.71 -7.36 -4.55
N SER A 224 8.08 -8.60 -4.87
CA SER A 224 9.23 -8.90 -5.74
C SER A 224 9.11 -8.27 -7.14
N SER A 225 7.89 -8.13 -7.67
CA SER A 225 7.63 -7.44 -8.94
C SER A 225 6.95 -6.09 -8.73
N SER A 226 7.39 -5.35 -7.70
CA SER A 226 6.88 -4.00 -7.41
C SER A 226 7.01 -3.08 -8.62
N ILE A 227 5.93 -2.37 -8.91
CA ILE A 227 5.84 -1.31 -9.92
C ILE A 227 5.67 0.03 -9.20
N VAL A 228 4.62 0.15 -8.39
CA VAL A 228 4.25 1.40 -7.71
C VAL A 228 5.31 1.83 -6.70
N GLY A 229 5.80 0.89 -5.89
CA GLY A 229 6.84 1.16 -4.88
C GLY A 229 8.16 1.59 -5.47
N MET A 230 8.39 1.36 -6.76
CA MET A 230 9.64 1.71 -7.45
C MET A 230 9.55 3.01 -8.26
N ILE A 231 8.41 3.70 -8.22
CA ILE A 231 8.26 5.03 -8.82
C ILE A 231 9.02 6.05 -7.97
N PHE A 232 9.86 6.86 -8.58
CA PHE A 232 10.76 7.85 -7.97
C PHE A 232 11.87 7.24 -7.09
N GLU A 233 12.60 8.11 -6.38
CA GLU A 233 13.73 7.71 -5.54
C GLU A 233 13.27 7.12 -4.21
N THR A 234 13.86 5.99 -3.85
CA THR A 234 13.61 5.29 -2.59
C THR A 234 14.93 4.88 -1.94
N PRO A 235 15.60 5.82 -1.23
CA PRO A 235 16.94 5.58 -0.68
C PRO A 235 16.95 4.71 0.58
N GLU A 236 15.81 4.41 1.17
CA GLU A 236 15.66 3.49 2.29
C GLU A 236 15.78 2.03 1.84
N PRO A 237 16.31 1.14 2.69
CA PRO A 237 16.34 -0.29 2.40
C PRO A 237 14.93 -0.83 2.21
N CYS A 238 14.71 -1.50 1.07
CA CYS A 238 13.46 -2.18 0.79
C CYS A 238 13.53 -3.63 1.32
N ARG A 239 12.50 -4.04 2.06
CA ARG A 239 12.25 -5.45 2.32
C ARG A 239 11.39 -5.99 1.19
N VAL A 240 11.94 -6.89 0.39
CA VAL A 240 11.22 -7.52 -0.71
C VAL A 240 10.45 -8.72 -0.19
N VAL A 241 9.17 -8.84 -0.55
CA VAL A 241 8.29 -9.93 -0.14
C VAL A 241 7.79 -10.72 -1.34
N SER A 242 7.56 -12.02 -1.11
CA SER A 242 6.96 -12.90 -2.11
C SER A 242 5.46 -12.62 -2.25
N SER A 243 4.92 -12.86 -3.44
CA SER A 243 3.49 -12.76 -3.75
C SER A 243 3.04 -13.96 -4.55
N ASP A 244 1.78 -14.36 -4.42
CA ASP A 244 1.13 -15.40 -5.22
C ASP A 244 0.54 -14.88 -6.54
N SER A 245 0.70 -13.59 -6.82
CA SER A 245 0.21 -12.93 -8.02
C SER A 245 1.33 -12.45 -8.94
N ASP A 246 0.96 -12.02 -10.15
CA ASP A 246 1.89 -11.51 -11.17
C ASP A 246 1.69 -10.01 -11.45
N GLY A 247 2.74 -9.35 -11.91
CA GLY A 247 2.72 -7.97 -12.40
C GLY A 247 2.13 -6.99 -11.41
N ILE A 248 1.25 -6.10 -11.91
CA ILE A 248 0.61 -5.05 -11.09
C ILE A 248 -0.28 -5.61 -9.96
N MET A 249 -0.77 -6.85 -10.08
CA MET A 249 -1.60 -7.47 -9.05
C MET A 249 -0.83 -7.75 -7.76
N GLN A 250 0.50 -7.85 -7.81
CA GLN A 250 1.34 -7.92 -6.62
C GLN A 250 1.27 -6.65 -5.75
N HIS A 251 0.77 -5.53 -6.31
CA HIS A 251 0.53 -4.31 -5.53
C HIS A 251 -0.49 -4.53 -4.40
N SER A 252 -1.42 -5.48 -4.55
CA SER A 252 -2.35 -5.83 -3.48
C SER A 252 -1.63 -6.59 -2.35
N ALA A 253 -1.61 -6.02 -1.15
CA ALA A 253 -1.00 -6.67 0.01
C ALA A 253 -1.70 -7.99 0.41
N PHE A 254 -2.92 -8.26 -0.09
CA PHE A 254 -3.61 -9.53 0.10
C PHE A 254 -2.97 -10.69 -0.64
N THR A 255 -2.13 -10.42 -1.63
CA THR A 255 -1.39 -11.44 -2.39
C THR A 255 -0.01 -11.74 -1.80
N TRP A 256 0.41 -11.03 -0.75
CA TRP A 256 1.73 -11.21 -0.14
C TRP A 256 1.74 -12.46 0.76
N LEU A 257 2.73 -13.31 0.54
CA LEU A 257 2.82 -14.57 1.27
C LEU A 257 3.26 -14.35 2.72
N VAL A 258 2.61 -15.07 3.63
CA VAL A 258 2.86 -15.01 5.08
C VAL A 258 3.21 -16.40 5.58
N ASP A 259 4.27 -16.51 6.37
CA ASP A 259 4.64 -17.71 7.13
C ASP A 259 4.65 -17.37 8.63
N GLY A 260 3.70 -17.94 9.36
CA GLY A 260 3.49 -17.62 10.77
C GLY A 260 3.10 -16.17 11.00
N ASP A 261 4.00 -15.37 11.55
CA ASP A 261 3.81 -13.93 11.83
C ASP A 261 4.72 -13.03 10.98
N GLN A 262 5.34 -13.57 9.93
CA GLN A 262 6.28 -12.88 9.06
C GLN A 262 5.82 -12.95 7.61
N PHE A 263 6.16 -11.94 6.83
CA PHE A 263 6.11 -12.07 5.37
C PHE A 263 7.24 -12.97 4.89
N VAL A 264 6.93 -13.83 3.91
CA VAL A 264 7.95 -14.56 3.16
C VAL A 264 8.75 -13.55 2.35
N THR A 265 10.08 -13.56 2.49
CA THR A 265 10.95 -12.54 1.88
C THR A 265 11.75 -13.10 0.72
N GLU A 266 11.97 -12.26 -0.29
CA GLU A 266 12.87 -12.49 -1.40
C GLU A 266 14.20 -11.74 -1.19
N PRO A 267 15.31 -12.23 -1.76
CA PRO A 267 16.60 -11.56 -1.61
C PRO A 267 16.67 -10.22 -2.35
N ASP A 268 15.91 -10.05 -3.45
CA ASP A 268 15.93 -8.85 -4.29
C ASP A 268 14.64 -8.73 -5.12
N LEU A 269 14.48 -7.58 -5.76
CA LEU A 269 13.44 -7.34 -6.75
C LEU A 269 13.67 -8.19 -8.01
N SER A 270 12.59 -8.56 -8.69
CA SER A 270 12.68 -9.22 -9.99
C SER A 270 13.39 -8.33 -11.01
N SER A 271 14.09 -8.96 -11.96
CA SER A 271 14.76 -8.23 -13.05
C SER A 271 13.82 -7.34 -13.86
N SER A 272 12.54 -7.75 -13.98
CA SER A 272 11.51 -6.95 -14.66
C SER A 272 11.16 -5.68 -13.89
N SER A 273 11.08 -5.75 -12.56
CA SER A 273 10.84 -4.59 -11.70
C SER A 273 12.01 -3.60 -11.72
N GLN A 274 13.23 -4.12 -11.66
CA GLN A 274 14.44 -3.28 -11.75
C GLN A 274 14.51 -2.54 -13.09
N LEU A 275 14.29 -3.25 -14.20
CA LEU A 275 14.29 -2.65 -15.55
C LEU A 275 13.17 -1.62 -15.71
N PHE A 276 11.96 -1.91 -15.21
CA PHE A 276 10.85 -0.96 -15.23
C PHE A 276 11.20 0.34 -14.47
N ASN A 277 11.80 0.21 -13.28
CA ASN A 277 12.24 1.36 -12.50
C ASN A 277 13.24 2.22 -13.27
N GLU A 278 14.22 1.60 -13.90
CA GLU A 278 15.21 2.31 -14.71
C GLU A 278 14.57 3.02 -15.91
N GLU A 279 13.73 2.31 -16.69
CA GLU A 279 13.05 2.86 -17.87
C GLU A 279 12.09 4.01 -17.51
N LEU A 280 11.28 3.85 -16.44
CA LEU A 280 10.33 4.86 -16.00
C LEU A 280 11.04 6.11 -15.46
N ASN A 281 12.01 5.93 -14.56
CA ASN A 281 12.72 7.06 -13.97
C ASN A 281 13.58 7.79 -15.01
N HIS A 282 14.14 7.07 -15.99
CA HIS A 282 14.82 7.69 -17.12
C HIS A 282 13.84 8.55 -17.95
N TRP A 283 12.66 8.01 -18.31
CA TRP A 283 11.66 8.75 -19.07
C TRP A 283 11.14 9.97 -18.30
N VAL A 284 10.77 9.80 -17.02
CA VAL A 284 10.34 10.92 -16.15
C VAL A 284 11.45 11.96 -16.03
N GLY A 285 12.70 11.54 -15.85
CA GLY A 285 13.86 12.43 -15.73
C GLY A 285 14.19 13.23 -17.00
N ALA A 286 13.84 12.69 -18.16
CA ALA A 286 14.03 13.37 -19.46
C ALA A 286 13.04 14.49 -19.74
N LEU A 287 11.93 14.57 -18.99
CA LEU A 287 10.86 15.54 -19.18
C LEU A 287 10.98 16.71 -18.19
N THR A 288 10.64 17.93 -18.66
CA THR A 288 10.43 19.08 -17.75
C THR A 288 9.14 18.86 -16.92
N PRO A 289 8.97 19.57 -15.78
CA PRO A 289 7.72 19.49 -15.01
C PRO A 289 6.47 19.77 -15.85
N GLU A 290 6.52 20.74 -16.74
CA GLU A 290 5.40 21.11 -17.63
C GLU A 290 5.12 20.01 -18.66
N GLN A 291 6.16 19.31 -19.15
CA GLN A 291 5.98 18.18 -20.06
C GLN A 291 5.40 16.97 -19.33
N ARG A 292 5.78 16.73 -18.08
CA ARG A 292 5.19 15.68 -17.23
C ARG A 292 3.70 15.94 -16.97
N GLU A 293 3.35 17.19 -16.61
CA GLU A 293 1.94 17.62 -16.44
C GLU A 293 1.12 17.33 -17.70
N ARG A 294 1.62 17.77 -18.86
CA ARG A 294 0.95 17.54 -20.14
C ARG A 294 0.82 16.05 -20.50
N ALA A 295 1.85 15.25 -20.21
CA ALA A 295 1.81 13.81 -20.46
C ALA A 295 0.76 13.11 -19.55
N VAL A 296 0.67 13.50 -18.29
CA VAL A 296 -0.36 13.02 -17.35
C VAL A 296 -1.75 13.45 -17.81
N ASP A 297 -1.95 14.71 -18.16
CA ASP A 297 -3.23 15.22 -18.66
C ASP A 297 -3.67 14.51 -19.95
N ALA A 298 -2.73 14.26 -20.85
CA ALA A 298 -2.99 13.50 -22.08
C ALA A 298 -3.40 12.06 -21.79
N LEU A 299 -2.72 11.39 -20.87
CA LEU A 299 -3.06 10.03 -20.42
C LEU A 299 -4.49 9.98 -19.88
N PHE A 300 -4.83 10.84 -18.93
CA PHE A 300 -6.16 10.85 -18.32
C PHE A 300 -7.25 11.33 -19.29
N THR A 301 -6.94 12.18 -20.28
CA THR A 301 -7.85 12.52 -21.38
C THR A 301 -8.21 11.28 -22.19
N VAL A 302 -7.23 10.43 -22.49
CA VAL A 302 -7.46 9.16 -23.20
C VAL A 302 -8.25 8.18 -22.33
N LEU A 303 -7.91 8.01 -21.06
CA LEU A 303 -8.60 7.09 -20.14
C LEU A 303 -10.06 7.48 -19.90
N HIS A 304 -10.37 8.76 -19.80
CA HIS A 304 -11.74 9.27 -19.64
C HIS A 304 -12.58 9.30 -20.91
N SER A 305 -12.01 9.00 -22.08
CA SER A 305 -12.66 9.19 -23.38
C SER A 305 -13.93 8.37 -23.60
N ASN A 306 -14.12 7.29 -22.85
CA ASN A 306 -15.32 6.45 -22.85
C ASN A 306 -16.31 6.78 -21.71
N GLY A 307 -16.05 7.85 -20.94
CA GLY A 307 -16.87 8.25 -19.79
C GLY A 307 -16.57 7.47 -18.51
N ALA A 308 -15.55 6.60 -18.49
CA ALA A 308 -15.14 5.87 -17.29
C ALA A 308 -14.73 6.83 -16.16
N THR A 309 -15.14 6.52 -14.93
CA THR A 309 -14.82 7.27 -13.73
C THR A 309 -13.87 6.50 -12.79
N THR A 310 -13.72 5.19 -13.04
CA THR A 310 -12.86 4.30 -12.27
C THR A 310 -11.89 3.57 -13.20
N PHE A 311 -10.76 3.14 -12.64
CA PHE A 311 -9.78 2.33 -13.36
C PHE A 311 -10.35 0.96 -13.74
N SER A 312 -11.16 0.36 -12.88
CA SER A 312 -11.85 -0.90 -13.15
C SER A 312 -12.83 -0.79 -14.33
N GLU A 313 -13.56 0.32 -14.45
CA GLU A 313 -14.40 0.58 -15.63
C GLU A 313 -13.56 0.67 -16.91
N VAL A 314 -12.38 1.30 -16.85
CA VAL A 314 -11.46 1.34 -17.99
C VAL A 314 -11.04 -0.07 -18.38
N MET A 315 -10.64 -0.89 -17.42
CA MET A 315 -10.12 -2.25 -17.66
C MET A 315 -11.22 -3.21 -18.13
N SER A 316 -12.38 -3.20 -17.50
CA SER A 316 -13.50 -4.09 -17.86
C SER A 316 -14.06 -3.78 -19.24
N ASN A 317 -14.03 -2.51 -19.64
CA ASN A 317 -14.47 -2.08 -20.95
C ASN A 317 -13.34 -2.01 -21.99
N PHE A 318 -12.12 -2.44 -21.65
CA PHE A 318 -10.92 -2.18 -22.46
C PHE A 318 -11.08 -2.53 -23.96
N PRO A 319 -11.58 -3.71 -24.36
CA PRO A 319 -11.73 -3.97 -25.79
C PRO A 319 -12.72 -3.04 -26.50
N ALA A 320 -13.84 -2.71 -25.84
CA ALA A 320 -14.88 -1.83 -26.38
C ALA A 320 -14.46 -0.35 -26.37
N SER A 321 -13.57 0.04 -25.48
CA SER A 321 -13.08 1.42 -25.32
C SER A 321 -11.98 1.81 -26.31
N ILE A 322 -11.35 0.85 -26.99
CA ILE A 322 -10.23 1.11 -27.91
C ILE A 322 -10.57 2.17 -28.97
N PRO A 323 -11.73 2.16 -29.64
CA PRO A 323 -12.04 3.19 -30.64
C PRO A 323 -12.11 4.61 -30.06
N SER A 324 -12.73 4.81 -28.87
CA SER A 324 -12.80 6.12 -28.22
C SER A 324 -11.44 6.57 -27.72
N MET A 325 -10.63 5.66 -27.16
CA MET A 325 -9.27 5.94 -26.72
C MET A 325 -8.36 6.32 -27.90
N LEU A 326 -8.46 5.62 -29.03
CA LEU A 326 -7.73 5.98 -30.26
C LEU A 326 -8.18 7.33 -30.79
N GLY A 327 -9.50 7.63 -30.80
CA GLY A 327 -10.03 8.92 -31.19
C GLY A 327 -9.47 10.06 -30.33
N ALA A 328 -9.48 9.90 -29.02
CA ALA A 328 -8.92 10.84 -28.07
C ALA A 328 -7.40 11.02 -28.28
N PHE A 329 -6.65 9.92 -28.44
CA PHE A 329 -5.21 9.94 -28.72
C PHE A 329 -4.88 10.72 -30.01
N VAL A 330 -5.63 10.49 -31.10
CA VAL A 330 -5.45 11.22 -32.36
C VAL A 330 -5.76 12.70 -32.18
N GLY A 331 -6.72 13.05 -31.31
CA GLY A 331 -7.09 14.43 -30.99
C GLY A 331 -6.06 15.21 -30.17
N LEU A 332 -5.09 14.54 -29.55
CA LEU A 332 -4.01 15.19 -28.80
C LEU A 332 -3.11 16.01 -29.74
N THR A 333 -2.36 16.96 -29.14
CA THR A 333 -1.31 17.67 -29.90
C THR A 333 -0.21 16.70 -30.35
N PRO A 334 0.55 17.01 -31.42
CA PRO A 334 1.66 16.13 -31.84
C PRO A 334 2.69 15.87 -30.75
N GLU A 335 2.94 16.85 -29.89
CA GLU A 335 3.90 16.74 -28.78
C GLU A 335 3.37 15.82 -27.68
N ASP A 336 2.10 15.99 -27.26
CA ASP A 336 1.48 15.14 -26.23
C ASP A 336 1.37 13.69 -26.68
N ARG A 337 1.02 13.47 -27.97
CA ARG A 337 1.03 12.13 -28.57
C ARG A 337 2.38 11.45 -28.50
N ARG A 338 3.47 12.21 -28.76
CA ARG A 338 4.81 11.66 -28.70
C ARG A 338 5.15 11.21 -27.28
N HIS A 339 4.95 12.09 -26.28
CA HIS A 339 5.23 11.75 -24.87
C HIS A 339 4.41 10.56 -24.37
N LEU A 340 3.11 10.52 -24.73
CA LEU A 340 2.27 9.40 -24.35
C LEU A 340 2.66 8.11 -25.08
N ALA A 341 3.04 8.17 -26.36
CA ALA A 341 3.52 7.02 -27.11
C ALA A 341 4.85 6.44 -26.57
N GLU A 342 5.69 7.26 -25.95
CA GLU A 342 6.92 6.82 -25.27
C GLU A 342 6.61 6.14 -23.91
N ALA A 343 5.63 6.66 -23.16
CA ALA A 343 5.25 6.14 -21.84
C ALA A 343 4.47 4.82 -21.89
N VAL A 344 3.53 4.69 -22.83
CA VAL A 344 2.58 3.56 -22.89
C VAL A 344 3.28 2.20 -22.98
N PRO A 345 4.30 1.97 -23.79
CA PRO A 345 5.02 0.68 -23.83
C PRO A 345 5.67 0.32 -22.50
N ILE A 346 6.23 1.31 -21.78
CA ILE A 346 6.85 1.11 -20.46
C ILE A 346 5.79 0.61 -19.47
N LEU A 347 4.62 1.29 -19.42
CA LEU A 347 3.52 0.92 -18.52
C LEU A 347 2.92 -0.44 -18.86
N ILE A 348 2.71 -0.76 -20.15
CA ILE A 348 2.18 -2.07 -20.58
C ILE A 348 3.14 -3.19 -20.21
N LYS A 349 4.44 -3.01 -20.46
CA LYS A 349 5.46 -4.00 -20.13
C LYS A 349 5.47 -4.31 -18.62
N ALA A 350 5.38 -3.28 -17.79
CA ALA A 350 5.30 -3.42 -16.34
C ALA A 350 4.03 -4.16 -15.89
N ALA A 351 2.87 -3.75 -16.40
CA ALA A 351 1.58 -4.34 -16.03
C ALA A 351 1.46 -5.83 -16.40
N THR A 352 2.16 -6.26 -17.46
CA THR A 352 2.11 -7.63 -17.99
C THR A 352 3.32 -8.50 -17.61
N ALA A 353 4.26 -8.00 -16.82
CA ALA A 353 5.43 -8.74 -16.38
C ALA A 353 5.01 -9.97 -15.57
N LYS A 354 5.34 -11.16 -16.07
CA LYS A 354 5.11 -12.42 -15.36
C LYS A 354 6.25 -12.69 -14.39
N HIS A 355 5.91 -13.12 -13.19
CA HIS A 355 6.88 -13.62 -12.24
C HIS A 355 7.47 -14.92 -12.82
N LYS A 356 8.72 -14.89 -13.25
CA LYS A 356 9.49 -16.12 -13.47
C LYS A 356 9.86 -16.63 -12.09
N THR A 357 9.04 -17.53 -11.54
CA THR A 357 9.53 -18.44 -10.52
C THR A 357 10.75 -19.12 -11.14
N ASP A 358 11.94 -18.83 -10.63
CA ASP A 358 13.13 -19.54 -11.02
C ASP A 358 12.90 -21.03 -10.70
N SER A 359 12.54 -21.80 -11.73
CA SER A 359 12.41 -23.25 -11.66
C SER A 359 13.72 -23.94 -11.23
N ALA A 360 14.80 -23.19 -11.12
CA ALA A 360 16.08 -23.63 -10.56
C ALA A 360 16.00 -23.85 -9.04
N ASN A 361 15.31 -22.97 -8.28
CA ASN A 361 15.21 -23.12 -6.83
C ASN A 361 14.18 -24.19 -6.44
N ALA A 362 13.09 -24.36 -7.21
CA ALA A 362 12.13 -25.44 -7.00
C ALA A 362 12.77 -26.82 -7.29
N LYS A 363 13.68 -26.89 -8.26
CA LYS A 363 14.40 -28.13 -8.57
C LYS A 363 15.48 -28.46 -7.54
N ALA A 364 16.15 -27.46 -6.98
CA ALA A 364 17.11 -27.66 -5.89
C ALA A 364 16.45 -28.09 -4.57
N ALA A 365 15.22 -27.64 -4.30
CA ALA A 365 14.44 -28.08 -3.14
C ALA A 365 13.87 -29.51 -3.35
N ALA A 366 13.49 -29.89 -4.56
CA ALA A 366 13.03 -31.22 -4.90
C ALA A 366 14.18 -32.26 -4.89
N ASP A 367 15.38 -31.86 -5.33
CA ASP A 367 16.58 -32.73 -5.30
C ASP A 367 17.17 -32.89 -3.89
N ALA A 368 16.78 -32.05 -2.91
CA ALA A 368 17.20 -32.15 -1.52
C ALA A 368 16.35 -33.11 -0.67
N ASP A 369 15.20 -33.56 -1.17
CA ASP A 369 14.25 -34.43 -0.44
C ASP A 369 14.26 -35.90 -0.95
N GLU A 370 15.25 -36.29 -1.78
CA GLU A 370 15.46 -37.72 -2.09
C GLU A 370 16.26 -38.37 -0.94
N PRO A 371 15.69 -39.36 -0.23
CA PRO A 371 16.43 -40.06 0.80
C PRO A 371 17.54 -40.91 0.13
N ASN A 372 18.75 -40.62 0.55
CA ASN A 372 20.00 -41.28 0.15
C ASN A 372 19.84 -42.82 0.35
N GLY A 373 19.52 -43.52 -0.72
CA GLY A 373 19.41 -44.99 -0.75
C GLY A 373 20.78 -45.58 -0.60
N THR A 374 21.09 -46.11 0.55
CA THR A 374 22.26 -46.97 0.80
C THR A 374 22.16 -48.26 0.00
N PRO A 375 23.16 -48.67 -0.76
CA PRO A 375 23.11 -49.99 -1.46
C PRO A 375 23.21 -51.13 -0.46
N ALA A 376 22.25 -52.01 -0.50
CA ALA A 376 22.24 -53.28 0.23
C ALA A 376 23.40 -54.15 -0.24
N THR A 377 24.35 -54.42 0.61
CA THR A 377 25.38 -55.43 0.44
C THR A 377 24.76 -56.78 0.76
N GLU A 378 24.61 -57.65 -0.24
CA GLU A 378 24.36 -59.10 -0.09
C GLU A 378 25.47 -59.74 0.73
N GLN A 379 25.15 -60.21 1.94
CA GLN A 379 25.98 -61.21 2.64
C GLN A 379 25.34 -62.56 2.48
N LYS A 380 26.10 -63.44 1.81
CA LYS A 380 25.87 -64.89 1.70
C LYS A 380 25.90 -65.52 3.08
N ASN A 381 24.87 -66.31 3.38
CA ASN A 381 24.85 -67.30 4.48
C ASN A 381 25.76 -68.48 4.16
N GLU A 382 26.62 -68.80 5.07
CA GLU A 382 27.12 -70.16 5.31
C GLU A 382 26.97 -70.51 6.80
N PRO A 383 26.59 -71.78 7.12
CA PRO A 383 26.31 -72.23 8.48
C PRO A 383 27.54 -72.90 9.10
N ASN A 384 27.81 -72.65 10.37
CA ASN A 384 28.40 -73.73 11.17
C ASN A 384 28.36 -73.49 12.70
N ASP A 385 27.82 -74.51 13.31
CA ASP A 385 28.14 -75.23 14.54
C ASP A 385 28.49 -74.51 15.85
N LYS A 386 27.72 -74.96 16.81
CA LYS A 386 28.02 -74.99 18.28
C LYS A 386 29.30 -75.79 18.59
N PRO A 387 29.86 -75.85 19.85
CA PRO A 387 29.18 -75.72 21.14
C PRO A 387 30.00 -75.15 22.29
N THR A 388 29.28 -74.99 23.40
CA THR A 388 29.61 -75.24 24.84
C THR A 388 30.69 -74.44 25.62
N ASP A 389 30.21 -74.06 26.84
CA ASP A 389 30.86 -74.01 28.14
C ASP A 389 31.82 -72.85 28.50
N VAL A 390 31.48 -72.05 29.41
CA VAL A 390 31.54 -71.95 30.89
C VAL A 390 30.89 -70.64 31.31
#